data_0fc81300fb7c665f27192140b6caf144
#
_entry.id   0fc81300fb7c665f27192140b6caf144
#
_cell.length_a   1.000
_cell.length_b   1.000
_cell.length_c   1.000
_cell.angle_alpha   90.00
_cell.angle_beta   90.00
_cell.angle_gamma   90.00
#
_symmetry.space_group_name_H-M   'P 1'
#
loop_
_entity.id
_entity.type
_entity.pdbx_description
1 polymer ?
#
loop_
_entity_poly.entity_id
_entity_poly.type
_entity_poly.pdbx_seq_one_letter_code
_entity_poly.pdbx_strand_id
1 'polypeptide(L)'
;GGKDSKFGIPKEKIVNAYEVAKKSGIKKFGLQCHAGSSTLDAKTFSDITRQILKSAREIEDAIGQQLEKISIGSGFGIPYRDEELPLDIEQLFKNTKSTFSDFYGKDSSKWPTLCIEPGRILVADTGFILTKVTGIKSSYKKFIGLDAGMETLMRPALYLSLIHISEPTRPSQ
;
A
#
# COMPACT_ATOMS: atom_id res chain seq x y z
N GLY A 1 -9.10 -5.16 1.12
CA GLY A 1 -10.03 -5.27 0.03
C GLY A 1 -11.47 -5.19 0.52
N GLY A 2 -12.36 -4.60 -0.28
CA GLY A 2 -13.79 -4.58 0.03
C GLY A 2 -14.44 -5.96 -0.12
N LYS A 3 -15.76 -6.04 0.09
CA LYS A 3 -16.53 -7.29 0.02
C LYS A 3 -16.40 -8.00 -1.34
N ASP A 4 -16.09 -7.26 -2.39
CA ASP A 4 -15.92 -7.77 -3.75
C ASP A 4 -14.48 -8.18 -4.09
N SER A 5 -13.56 -8.10 -3.10
CA SER A 5 -12.17 -8.52 -3.30
C SER A 5 -12.05 -10.03 -3.41
N LYS A 6 -11.40 -10.50 -4.48
CA LYS A 6 -11.05 -11.91 -4.66
C LYS A 6 -9.84 -12.35 -3.83
N PHE A 7 -9.15 -11.41 -3.18
CA PHE A 7 -7.92 -11.67 -2.45
C PHE A 7 -8.16 -11.77 -0.95
N GLY A 8 -7.31 -12.55 -0.30
CA GLY A 8 -7.30 -12.70 1.15
C GLY A 8 -8.36 -13.65 1.69
N ILE A 9 -8.31 -13.84 3.00
CA ILE A 9 -9.26 -14.63 3.76
C ILE A 9 -10.21 -13.67 4.48
N PRO A 10 -11.53 -13.84 4.37
CA PRO A 10 -12.49 -13.04 5.13
C PRO A 10 -12.19 -13.07 6.63
N LYS A 11 -12.39 -11.95 7.32
CA LYS A 11 -12.04 -11.82 8.73
C LYS A 11 -12.69 -12.92 9.58
N GLU A 12 -13.93 -13.25 9.29
CA GLU A 12 -14.72 -14.25 10.01
C GLU A 12 -14.18 -15.68 9.86
N LYS A 13 -13.35 -15.92 8.84
CA LYS A 13 -12.77 -17.24 8.53
C LYS A 13 -11.29 -17.34 8.86
N ILE A 14 -10.64 -16.23 9.24
CA ILE A 14 -9.18 -16.19 9.35
C ILE A 14 -8.68 -17.11 10.46
N VAL A 15 -9.29 -17.10 11.63
CA VAL A 15 -8.90 -17.94 12.77
C VAL A 15 -9.01 -19.41 12.39
N ASN A 16 -10.15 -19.83 11.84
CA ASN A 16 -10.35 -21.21 11.40
C ASN A 16 -9.30 -21.66 10.36
N ALA A 17 -8.91 -20.77 9.44
CA ALA A 17 -7.89 -21.10 8.45
C ALA A 17 -6.53 -21.41 9.10
N TYR A 18 -6.14 -20.66 10.13
CA TYR A 18 -4.89 -20.89 10.88
C TYR A 18 -4.97 -22.17 11.73
N GLU A 19 -6.11 -22.44 12.37
CA GLU A 19 -6.31 -23.70 13.10
C GLU A 19 -6.20 -24.91 12.20
N VAL A 20 -6.82 -24.87 11.01
CA VAL A 20 -6.73 -25.92 9.99
C VAL A 20 -5.27 -26.11 9.55
N ALA A 21 -4.57 -25.03 9.25
CA ALA A 21 -3.17 -25.08 8.85
C ALA A 21 -2.30 -25.70 9.95
N LYS A 22 -2.53 -25.33 11.22
CA LYS A 22 -1.82 -25.91 12.38
C LYS A 22 -2.10 -27.42 12.52
N LYS A 23 -3.36 -27.83 12.40
CA LYS A 23 -3.75 -29.25 12.42
C LYS A 23 -3.12 -30.03 11.26
N SER A 24 -2.88 -29.40 10.13
CA SER A 24 -2.19 -29.98 8.96
C SER A 24 -0.68 -30.02 9.09
N GLY A 25 -0.12 -29.65 10.25
CA GLY A 25 1.32 -29.76 10.54
C GLY A 25 2.15 -28.52 10.19
N ILE A 26 1.54 -27.42 9.80
CA ILE A 26 2.24 -26.14 9.61
C ILE A 26 2.72 -25.64 10.98
N LYS A 27 3.99 -25.21 11.04
CA LYS A 27 4.65 -24.80 12.29
C LYS A 27 5.00 -23.31 12.34
N LYS A 28 5.04 -22.64 11.18
CA LYS A 28 5.46 -21.25 11.07
C LYS A 28 4.36 -20.43 10.41
N PHE A 29 3.96 -19.38 11.08
CA PHE A 29 2.83 -18.56 10.66
C PHE A 29 3.23 -17.10 10.53
N GLY A 30 2.66 -16.43 9.58
CA GLY A 30 2.71 -14.98 9.40
C GLY A 30 1.36 -14.45 8.97
N LEU A 31 1.16 -13.16 9.14
CA LEU A 31 -0.05 -12.46 8.72
C LEU A 31 0.33 -11.28 7.84
N GLN A 32 -0.39 -11.10 6.75
CA GLN A 32 -0.18 -10.02 5.81
C GLN A 32 -1.51 -9.33 5.51
N CYS A 33 -1.48 -8.02 5.35
CA CYS A 33 -2.60 -7.27 4.79
C CYS A 33 -2.13 -6.35 3.66
N HIS A 34 -3.09 -5.96 2.83
CA HIS A 34 -2.91 -4.91 1.84
C HIS A 34 -4.14 -3.99 1.91
N ALA A 35 -3.98 -2.84 2.54
CA ALA A 35 -5.10 -2.00 2.93
C ALA A 35 -5.15 -0.66 2.20
N GLY A 36 -4.63 -0.59 0.98
CA GLY A 36 -4.73 0.63 0.19
C GLY A 36 -3.60 0.84 -0.80
N SER A 37 -3.69 1.96 -1.51
CA SER A 37 -2.69 2.37 -2.51
C SER A 37 -2.61 3.89 -2.52
N SER A 38 -1.41 4.43 -2.73
CA SER A 38 -1.15 5.87 -2.82
C SER A 38 -1.55 6.67 -1.57
N THR A 39 -1.33 6.10 -0.39
CA THR A 39 -1.63 6.77 0.89
C THR A 39 -0.46 7.67 1.28
N LEU A 40 -0.76 8.94 1.55
CA LEU A 40 0.21 9.94 2.01
C LEU A 40 0.08 10.24 3.51
N ASP A 41 -0.91 9.67 4.18
CA ASP A 41 -1.19 9.90 5.59
C ASP A 41 -0.63 8.79 6.48
N ALA A 42 0.32 9.14 7.34
CA ALA A 42 0.92 8.24 8.32
C ALA A 42 -0.09 7.69 9.35
N LYS A 43 -1.18 8.43 9.63
CA LYS A 43 -2.23 7.98 10.55
C LYS A 43 -2.99 6.77 9.99
N THR A 44 -3.29 6.78 8.70
CA THR A 44 -3.93 5.64 8.03
C THR A 44 -3.13 4.35 8.23
N PHE A 45 -1.79 4.41 8.13
CA PHE A 45 -0.95 3.24 8.41
C PHE A 45 -0.97 2.82 9.88
N SER A 46 -1.11 3.76 10.80
CA SER A 46 -1.28 3.45 12.22
C SER A 46 -2.58 2.68 12.48
N ASP A 47 -3.67 3.07 11.84
CA ASP A 47 -4.95 2.40 11.94
C ASP A 47 -4.91 0.99 11.32
N ILE A 48 -4.27 0.85 10.16
CA ILE A 48 -4.01 -0.46 9.52
C ILE A 48 -3.20 -1.34 10.45
N THR A 49 -2.10 -0.83 11.01
CA THR A 49 -1.24 -1.56 11.94
C THR A 49 -2.04 -2.05 13.14
N ARG A 50 -2.85 -1.20 13.74
CA ARG A 50 -3.70 -1.57 14.88
C ARG A 50 -4.70 -2.66 14.53
N GLN A 51 -5.31 -2.60 13.36
CA GLN A 51 -6.27 -3.61 12.92
C GLN A 51 -5.61 -4.96 12.66
N ILE A 52 -4.47 -4.99 11.97
CA ILE A 52 -3.77 -6.25 11.70
C ILE A 52 -3.25 -6.89 13.00
N LEU A 53 -2.77 -6.09 13.96
CA LEU A 53 -2.32 -6.58 15.25
C LEU A 53 -3.46 -7.16 16.10
N LYS A 54 -4.66 -6.60 16.02
CA LYS A 54 -5.85 -7.22 16.64
C LYS A 54 -6.14 -8.61 16.05
N SER A 55 -6.12 -8.71 14.72
CA SER A 55 -6.32 -10.00 14.06
C SER A 55 -5.18 -10.98 14.35
N ALA A 56 -3.94 -10.50 14.45
CA ALA A 56 -2.80 -11.31 14.85
C ALA A 56 -3.01 -11.91 16.25
N ARG A 57 -3.47 -11.11 17.21
CA ARG A 57 -3.75 -11.59 18.55
C ARG A 57 -4.86 -12.65 18.58
N GLU A 58 -5.97 -12.42 17.86
CA GLU A 58 -7.05 -13.40 17.75
C GLU A 58 -6.55 -14.76 17.20
N ILE A 59 -5.63 -14.72 16.21
CA ILE A 59 -5.01 -15.91 15.62
C ILE A 59 -4.06 -16.56 16.64
N GLU A 60 -3.16 -15.80 17.24
CA GLU A 60 -2.15 -16.29 18.21
C GLU A 60 -2.82 -16.98 19.40
N ASP A 61 -3.90 -16.41 19.93
CA ASP A 61 -4.67 -16.99 21.03
C ASP A 61 -5.33 -18.32 20.60
N ALA A 62 -5.88 -18.38 19.41
CA ALA A 62 -6.54 -19.58 18.90
C ALA A 62 -5.54 -20.73 18.62
N ILE A 63 -4.39 -20.41 18.01
CA ILE A 63 -3.38 -21.43 17.71
C ILE A 63 -2.39 -21.68 18.87
N GLY A 64 -2.45 -20.87 19.95
CA GLY A 64 -1.53 -20.97 21.09
C GLY A 64 -0.06 -20.77 20.71
N GLN A 65 0.21 -19.89 19.74
CA GLN A 65 1.54 -19.67 19.20
C GLN A 65 1.63 -18.27 18.59
N GLN A 66 2.71 -17.56 18.88
CA GLN A 66 2.99 -16.25 18.28
C GLN A 66 3.31 -16.38 16.79
N LEU A 67 2.86 -15.41 16.01
CA LEU A 67 3.22 -15.28 14.60
C LEU A 67 4.70 -14.89 14.48
N GLU A 68 5.40 -15.43 13.48
CA GLU A 68 6.80 -15.07 13.22
C GLU A 68 6.95 -13.72 12.49
N LYS A 69 6.00 -13.42 11.62
CA LYS A 69 6.02 -12.22 10.75
C LYS A 69 4.66 -11.58 10.65
N ILE A 70 4.65 -10.26 10.63
CA ILE A 70 3.46 -9.47 10.35
C ILE A 70 3.83 -8.43 9.29
N SER A 71 3.17 -8.48 8.13
CA SER A 71 3.34 -7.49 7.08
C SER A 71 2.15 -6.52 7.09
N ILE A 72 2.46 -5.24 7.23
CA ILE A 72 1.47 -4.17 7.05
C ILE A 72 1.22 -3.85 5.57
N GLY A 73 1.85 -4.61 4.68
CA GLY A 73 1.67 -4.53 3.25
C GLY A 73 2.40 -3.38 2.59
N SER A 74 1.74 -2.83 1.61
CA SER A 74 2.23 -1.72 0.79
C SER A 74 1.24 -0.55 0.79
N GLY A 75 1.28 0.28 -0.24
CA GLY A 75 0.37 1.40 -0.40
C GLY A 75 0.98 2.74 -0.05
N PHE A 76 2.28 2.75 0.28
CA PHE A 76 3.04 3.98 0.50
C PHE A 76 3.00 4.84 -0.75
N GLY A 77 2.39 6.02 -0.64
CA GLY A 77 2.19 6.96 -1.72
C GLY A 77 3.39 7.86 -1.94
N ILE A 78 3.36 8.54 -3.08
CA ILE A 78 4.18 9.71 -3.39
C ILE A 78 3.25 10.86 -3.75
N PRO A 79 3.63 12.12 -3.54
CA PRO A 79 2.85 13.24 -4.04
C PRO A 79 2.84 13.25 -5.58
N TYR A 80 1.68 13.55 -6.14
CA TYR A 80 1.51 13.75 -7.59
C TYR A 80 1.21 15.19 -7.95
N ARG A 81 1.00 16.04 -6.96
CA ARG A 81 0.71 17.48 -7.11
C ARG A 81 1.62 18.26 -6.19
N ASP A 82 1.96 19.47 -6.60
CA ASP A 82 2.85 20.35 -5.83
C ASP A 82 2.30 20.70 -4.43
N GLU A 83 0.97 20.64 -4.28
CA GLU A 83 0.32 20.95 -3.00
C GLU A 83 0.27 19.74 -2.05
N GLU A 84 0.56 18.54 -2.54
CA GLU A 84 0.56 17.33 -1.72
C GLU A 84 1.87 17.21 -0.94
N LEU A 85 1.76 16.99 0.35
CA LEU A 85 2.92 16.71 1.18
C LEU A 85 3.34 15.24 1.04
N PRO A 86 4.63 14.95 0.97
CA PRO A 86 5.13 13.59 0.96
C PRO A 86 4.74 12.85 2.25
N LEU A 87 4.61 11.54 2.16
CA LEU A 87 4.38 10.68 3.33
C LEU A 87 5.53 10.84 4.33
N ASP A 88 5.18 11.23 5.56
CA ASP A 88 6.13 11.27 6.67
C ASP A 88 6.47 9.84 7.12
N ILE A 89 7.56 9.32 6.55
CA ILE A 89 8.06 7.96 6.81
C ILE A 89 8.55 7.80 8.25
N GLU A 90 9.18 8.81 8.81
CA GLU A 90 9.68 8.75 10.19
C GLU A 90 8.51 8.65 11.18
N GLN A 91 7.52 9.51 11.01
CA GLN A 91 6.31 9.49 11.84
C GLN A 91 5.54 8.18 11.68
N LEU A 92 5.45 7.65 10.46
CA LEU A 92 4.81 6.36 10.19
C LEU A 92 5.47 5.25 11.00
N PHE A 93 6.78 5.09 10.90
CA PHE A 93 7.47 4.02 11.63
C PHE A 93 7.54 4.24 13.12
N LYS A 94 7.60 5.48 13.59
CA LYS A 94 7.47 5.82 15.01
C LYS A 94 6.10 5.36 15.56
N ASN A 95 5.03 5.65 14.86
CA ASN A 95 3.69 5.22 15.23
C ASN A 95 3.53 3.70 15.17
N THR A 96 4.05 3.06 14.13
CA THR A 96 4.04 1.60 13.97
C THR A 96 4.77 0.93 15.12
N LYS A 97 5.96 1.40 15.47
CA LYS A 97 6.74 0.89 16.61
C LYS A 97 5.99 1.05 17.93
N SER A 98 5.36 2.21 18.16
CA SER A 98 4.54 2.44 19.34
C SER A 98 3.39 1.43 19.41
N THR A 99 2.68 1.22 18.30
CA THR A 99 1.57 0.27 18.24
C THR A 99 2.03 -1.17 18.50
N PHE A 100 3.17 -1.60 17.96
CA PHE A 100 3.74 -2.92 18.27
C PHE A 100 4.11 -3.05 19.76
N SER A 101 4.68 -1.99 20.36
CA SER A 101 4.99 -1.95 21.79
C SER A 101 3.74 -2.10 22.66
N ASP A 102 2.60 -1.51 22.24
CA ASP A 102 1.34 -1.64 22.97
C ASP A 102 0.79 -3.08 22.96
N PHE A 103 1.04 -3.82 21.88
CA PHE A 103 0.57 -5.21 21.72
C PHE A 103 1.51 -6.27 22.27
N TYR A 104 2.82 -6.11 22.07
CA TYR A 104 3.84 -7.13 22.39
C TYR A 104 4.78 -6.72 23.52
N GLY A 105 4.55 -5.54 24.13
CA GLY A 105 5.42 -5.02 25.19
C GLY A 105 6.66 -4.30 24.66
N LYS A 106 7.46 -3.74 25.57
CA LYS A 106 8.60 -2.87 25.22
C LYS A 106 9.82 -3.59 24.64
N ASP A 107 9.94 -4.88 24.88
CA ASP A 107 11.07 -5.69 24.44
C ASP A 107 10.88 -6.12 22.97
N SER A 108 11.46 -5.34 22.07
CA SER A 108 11.31 -5.57 20.62
C SER A 108 11.96 -6.88 20.13
N SER A 109 12.82 -7.51 20.92
CA SER A 109 13.40 -8.82 20.58
C SER A 109 12.38 -9.95 20.57
N LYS A 110 11.24 -9.73 21.23
CA LYS A 110 10.12 -10.67 21.33
C LYS A 110 8.99 -10.40 20.34
N TRP A 111 9.13 -9.38 19.50
CA TRP A 111 8.08 -9.05 18.55
C TRP A 111 8.13 -9.96 17.32
N PRO A 112 6.99 -10.19 16.65
CA PRO A 112 7.00 -10.69 15.27
C PRO A 112 7.83 -9.77 14.39
N THR A 113 8.51 -10.32 13.39
CA THR A 113 9.22 -9.51 12.42
C THR A 113 8.23 -8.62 11.65
N LEU A 114 8.36 -7.31 11.76
CA LEU A 114 7.61 -6.37 10.94
C LEU A 114 8.13 -6.43 9.51
N CYS A 115 7.23 -6.70 8.58
CA CYS A 115 7.48 -6.67 7.14
C CYS A 115 6.70 -5.53 6.48
N ILE A 116 7.29 -4.98 5.42
CA ILE A 116 6.66 -4.00 4.52
C ILE A 116 6.89 -4.44 3.08
N GLU A 117 6.03 -3.99 2.18
CA GLU A 117 6.08 -4.34 0.76
C GLU A 117 6.06 -3.05 -0.09
N PRO A 118 7.07 -2.17 0.03
CA PRO A 118 7.09 -0.91 -0.69
C PRO A 118 7.33 -1.17 -2.18
N GLY A 119 6.54 -0.51 -3.00
CA GLY A 119 6.70 -0.55 -4.46
C GLY A 119 6.87 0.87 -5.00
N ARG A 120 5.75 1.55 -5.17
CA ARG A 120 5.69 2.87 -5.80
C ARG A 120 6.65 3.89 -5.19
N ILE A 121 6.69 3.99 -3.87
CA ILE A 121 7.53 4.97 -3.16
C ILE A 121 9.04 4.81 -3.43
N LEU A 122 9.47 3.63 -3.90
CA LEU A 122 10.87 3.38 -4.21
C LEU A 122 11.27 3.77 -5.63
N VAL A 123 10.33 3.79 -6.57
CA VAL A 123 10.67 3.86 -7.99
C VAL A 123 9.82 4.83 -8.81
N ALA A 124 8.78 5.42 -8.24
CA ALA A 124 7.81 6.16 -9.03
C ALA A 124 8.34 7.49 -9.59
N ASP A 125 9.31 8.08 -8.92
CA ASP A 125 9.98 9.33 -9.31
C ASP A 125 11.26 9.10 -10.13
N THR A 126 11.59 7.84 -10.44
CA THR A 126 12.83 7.48 -11.15
C THR A 126 12.65 7.40 -12.67
N GLY A 127 11.42 7.47 -13.17
CA GLY A 127 11.11 7.31 -14.59
C GLY A 127 10.27 8.44 -15.15
N PHE A 128 10.58 8.82 -16.40
CA PHE A 128 9.85 9.83 -17.16
C PHE A 128 9.43 9.29 -18.51
N ILE A 129 8.28 9.70 -18.99
CA ILE A 129 7.86 9.48 -20.38
C ILE A 129 8.02 10.81 -21.12
N LEU A 130 8.93 10.83 -22.07
CA LEU A 130 9.07 11.94 -23.01
C LEU A 130 8.16 11.70 -24.20
N THR A 131 7.29 12.66 -24.48
CA THR A 131 6.32 12.57 -25.59
C THR A 131 6.22 13.89 -26.32
N LYS A 132 5.82 13.82 -27.60
CA LYS A 132 5.65 14.96 -28.47
C LYS A 132 4.17 15.28 -28.64
N VAL A 133 3.83 16.56 -28.62
CA VAL A 133 2.49 17.01 -29.00
C VAL A 133 2.32 16.87 -30.51
N THR A 134 1.37 16.05 -30.94
CA THR A 134 1.05 15.79 -32.38
C THR A 134 -0.08 16.65 -32.88
N GLY A 135 -0.91 17.21 -32.00
CA GLY A 135 -2.00 18.08 -32.36
C GLY A 135 -2.75 18.65 -31.16
N ILE A 136 -3.48 19.71 -31.39
CA ILE A 136 -4.36 20.32 -30.42
C ILE A 136 -5.74 20.48 -31.01
N LYS A 137 -6.78 19.97 -30.33
CA LYS A 137 -8.18 20.16 -30.71
C LYS A 137 -8.89 20.97 -29.62
N SER A 138 -9.51 22.05 -30.02
CA SER A 138 -10.40 22.84 -29.18
C SER A 138 -11.86 22.48 -29.49
N SER A 139 -12.63 22.12 -28.47
CA SER A 139 -14.06 21.85 -28.50
C SER A 139 -14.64 22.39 -27.17
N TYR A 140 -15.57 21.68 -26.53
CA TYR A 140 -16.00 22.01 -25.16
C TYR A 140 -14.85 21.94 -24.15
N LYS A 141 -13.81 21.14 -24.48
CA LYS A 141 -12.53 21.07 -23.76
C LYS A 141 -11.37 21.14 -24.75
N LYS A 142 -10.22 21.53 -24.27
CA LYS A 142 -8.98 21.49 -25.04
C LYS A 142 -8.36 20.08 -24.90
N PHE A 143 -8.12 19.43 -26.02
CA PHE A 143 -7.49 18.10 -26.11
C PHE A 143 -6.10 18.27 -26.71
N ILE A 144 -5.13 17.65 -26.09
CA ILE A 144 -3.74 17.60 -26.56
C ILE A 144 -3.46 16.17 -27.01
N GLY A 145 -3.20 16.01 -28.30
CA GLY A 145 -2.79 14.73 -28.89
C GLY A 145 -1.29 14.53 -28.68
N LEU A 146 -0.92 13.32 -28.29
CA LEU A 146 0.45 12.93 -28.03
C LEU A 146 0.83 11.74 -28.93
N ASP A 147 2.12 11.52 -29.16
CA ASP A 147 2.66 10.32 -29.82
C ASP A 147 2.88 9.15 -28.83
N ALA A 148 2.37 9.27 -27.62
CA ALA A 148 2.34 8.21 -26.62
C ALA A 148 0.88 7.95 -26.20
N GLY A 149 0.51 6.70 -26.11
CA GLY A 149 -0.84 6.27 -25.79
C GLY A 149 -0.87 5.16 -24.75
N MET A 150 -1.98 4.41 -24.75
CA MET A 150 -2.17 3.30 -23.82
C MET A 150 -1.12 2.19 -24.00
N GLU A 151 -0.58 2.02 -25.19
CA GLU A 151 0.51 1.08 -25.49
C GLU A 151 1.82 1.47 -24.81
N THR A 152 2.03 2.76 -24.58
CA THR A 152 3.23 3.25 -23.87
C THR A 152 3.03 3.21 -22.36
N LEU A 153 1.84 3.61 -21.90
CA LEU A 153 1.49 3.66 -20.49
C LEU A 153 0.01 3.31 -20.26
N MET A 154 -0.24 2.07 -19.96
CA MET A 154 -1.57 1.48 -19.87
C MET A 154 -2.36 1.90 -18.63
N ARG A 155 -1.67 2.11 -17.51
CA ARG A 155 -2.29 2.28 -16.20
C ARG A 155 -3.33 3.40 -16.08
N PRO A 156 -3.16 4.59 -16.69
CA PRO A 156 -4.15 5.65 -16.63
C PRO A 156 -5.49 5.29 -17.23
N ALA A 157 -5.42 4.65 -18.39
CA ALA A 157 -6.63 4.25 -19.09
C ALA A 157 -7.39 3.15 -18.30
N LEU A 158 -6.68 2.23 -17.64
CA LEU A 158 -7.29 1.11 -16.92
C LEU A 158 -7.82 1.48 -15.52
N TYR A 159 -7.16 2.41 -14.86
CA TYR A 159 -7.46 2.68 -13.44
C TYR A 159 -7.91 4.13 -13.18
N LEU A 160 -8.09 4.94 -14.23
CA LEU A 160 -8.34 6.38 -14.10
C LEU A 160 -7.35 7.05 -13.13
N SER A 161 -6.14 6.51 -13.10
CA SER A 161 -5.13 6.86 -12.12
C SER A 161 -4.49 8.18 -12.49
N LEU A 162 -4.43 9.11 -11.55
CA LEU A 162 -3.77 10.41 -11.65
C LEU A 162 -2.23 10.34 -11.79
N ILE A 163 -1.67 9.20 -12.15
CA ILE A 163 -0.24 9.04 -12.49
C ILE A 163 0.16 9.96 -13.66
N HIS A 164 -0.79 10.66 -14.23
CA HIS A 164 -0.64 11.55 -15.40
C HIS A 164 -1.00 12.96 -15.02
N ILE A 165 -0.15 13.58 -14.26
CA ILE A 165 0.00 15.01 -14.38
C ILE A 165 1.02 15.19 -15.51
N SER A 166 0.52 15.38 -16.74
CA SER A 166 1.32 16.03 -17.73
C SER A 166 1.46 17.47 -17.26
N GLU A 167 2.61 17.82 -16.73
CA GLU A 167 2.96 19.23 -16.72
C GLU A 167 3.02 19.69 -18.20
N PRO A 168 2.19 20.64 -18.61
CA PRO A 168 2.42 21.29 -19.88
C PRO A 168 3.78 21.95 -19.77
N THR A 169 4.81 21.41 -20.43
CA THR A 169 6.05 22.14 -20.67
C THR A 169 5.63 23.50 -21.17
N ARG A 170 5.87 24.54 -20.39
CA ARG A 170 5.64 25.91 -20.83
C ARG A 170 6.43 26.07 -22.13
N PRO A 171 5.82 26.50 -23.24
CA PRO A 171 6.60 26.89 -24.40
C PRO A 171 7.60 27.93 -23.89
N SER A 172 8.87 27.70 -24.11
CA SER A 172 9.89 28.76 -23.98
C SER A 172 9.42 29.90 -24.86
N GLN A 173 9.18 31.05 -24.26
CA GLN A 173 8.92 32.31 -24.98
C GLN A 173 10.09 32.64 -25.84
#